data_377e6b6e0023d463a2d4d49f85dd6a24
#
_entry.id   377e6b6e0023d463a2d4d49f85dd6a24
#
_cell.length_a   1.000
_cell.length_b   1.000
_cell.length_c   1.000
_cell.angle_alpha   90.00
_cell.angle_beta   90.00
_cell.angle_gamma   90.00
#
_symmetry.space_group_name_H-M   'P 1'
#
loop_
_entity.id
_entity.type
_entity.pdbx_description
1 polymer ?
#
loop_
_entity_poly.entity_id
_entity_poly.type
_entity_poly.pdbx_seq_one_letter_code
_entity_poly.pdbx_strand_id
1 'polypeptide(L)'
;MCGFFGGFQSSLKKKIKKESIARLLKHRGPDRSKDFFFKTNEINFYTNFFRLAIIDKNKRSDQPYEFKNLILVFNGEIYNYLEIKKFLKKKYKIKFDTEGDAEVLIKFIYYQGFSNISMLEGMWSFIIFDKIKKKIFLCRDRFGEKPLFYSRIKQGLFFCSEIKPLATLLKVNLLNINYLVKYLFCDYRYLFSDNKTFYNNIFSVNPGTILEFDENLNFTEHLYFNSAKKIRPSKCSRNKIIKDLKKILINSLKRGMRSDVKLAFCLSGGVDSTGLVSIAKKVLKKKIKTFTIFCNDKKYNEFDIVKKTIKKLKIKNHKWVYLKKENALRNLKKILVHRATPLPTLTSYIQWNLMQNISKNGYKVVISGNGSDEIFSGYYDHYLAYFYDIRRKKKFLKKEILLWRKKILPLIRNKSFRKDNYFTINKKPKYLYNFNVKLYKELFKIKNIKIEFSEKKFTHSILRNRMKNELFRESVPVILHEEDSNAMFHSIENRSPYLNIKIYDYMQNVDVKHLIHNGRTKSLLRDSLVGISPNHANMNYEKIGFNIDINEMIDFKSKIVKNYLLYKSEVFKLVDKKKIKNILLNEELINNNNIFLFKFLNLKLLIDNIKVNLH
;
A
#
# COMPACT_ATOMS: atom_id res chain seq x y z
N MET A 1 -11.81 8.37 4.09
CA MET A 1 -10.51 8.97 3.71
C MET A 1 -10.70 10.31 3.07
N CYS A 2 -9.71 11.18 3.17
CA CYS A 2 -9.84 12.56 2.76
C CYS A 2 -8.70 12.94 1.81
N GLY A 3 -8.77 14.12 1.25
CA GLY A 3 -7.68 14.73 0.51
C GLY A 3 -7.36 16.09 1.09
N PHE A 4 -6.10 16.42 1.18
CA PHE A 4 -5.66 17.76 1.55
C PHE A 4 -4.44 18.20 0.76
N PHE A 5 -4.30 19.49 0.62
CA PHE A 5 -3.05 20.13 0.22
C PHE A 5 -2.88 21.43 0.97
N GLY A 6 -1.65 21.92 1.02
CA GLY A 6 -1.39 23.21 1.63
C GLY A 6 0.04 23.67 1.45
N GLY A 7 0.35 24.80 2.07
CA GLY A 7 1.67 25.37 2.06
C GLY A 7 1.96 26.16 3.34
N PHE A 8 3.26 26.19 3.65
CA PHE A 8 3.83 26.94 4.73
C PHE A 8 5.04 27.74 4.19
N GLN A 9 4.99 29.07 4.29
CA GLN A 9 5.90 29.95 3.58
C GLN A 9 6.26 31.18 4.43
N SER A 10 7.47 31.70 4.27
CA SER A 10 7.89 32.97 4.88
C SER A 10 7.29 34.22 4.21
N SER A 11 6.88 34.16 2.93
CA SER A 11 6.09 35.21 2.29
C SER A 11 5.36 34.66 1.05
N LEU A 12 4.08 34.96 0.90
CA LEU A 12 3.29 34.60 -0.28
C LEU A 12 3.39 35.70 -1.35
N LYS A 13 4.34 35.60 -2.27
CA LYS A 13 4.45 36.51 -3.42
C LYS A 13 3.53 36.16 -4.59
N LYS A 14 2.89 34.97 -4.64
CA LYS A 14 2.00 34.56 -5.75
C LYS A 14 0.69 33.95 -5.24
N LYS A 15 -0.44 34.48 -5.73
CA LYS A 15 -1.76 33.84 -5.60
C LYS A 15 -1.73 32.45 -6.25
N ILE A 16 -1.86 31.40 -5.46
CA ILE A 16 -2.04 30.02 -5.95
C ILE A 16 -3.47 29.92 -6.49
N LYS A 17 -3.63 29.38 -7.71
CA LYS A 17 -4.96 29.12 -8.29
C LYS A 17 -5.65 27.98 -7.52
N LYS A 18 -6.29 28.31 -6.39
CA LYS A 18 -6.94 27.36 -5.46
C LYS A 18 -7.96 26.44 -6.14
N GLU A 19 -8.73 26.97 -7.08
CA GLU A 19 -9.79 26.22 -7.78
C GLU A 19 -9.27 25.05 -8.62
N SER A 20 -8.13 25.20 -9.30
CA SER A 20 -7.55 24.12 -10.09
C SER A 20 -7.08 22.95 -9.23
N ILE A 21 -6.56 23.25 -8.03
CA ILE A 21 -6.13 22.26 -7.05
C ILE A 21 -7.35 21.56 -6.43
N ALA A 22 -8.40 22.31 -6.09
CA ALA A 22 -9.65 21.75 -5.56
C ALA A 22 -10.25 20.72 -6.51
N ARG A 23 -10.27 20.99 -7.82
CA ARG A 23 -10.75 20.04 -8.82
C ARG A 23 -9.94 18.74 -8.84
N LEU A 24 -8.61 18.82 -8.65
CA LEU A 24 -7.73 17.65 -8.67
C LEU A 24 -7.91 16.72 -7.47
N LEU A 25 -8.38 17.22 -6.31
CA LEU A 25 -8.55 16.44 -5.08
C LEU A 25 -9.99 16.09 -4.72
N LYS A 26 -10.99 16.62 -5.43
CA LYS A 26 -12.41 16.43 -5.11
C LYS A 26 -12.82 14.95 -5.04
N HIS A 27 -12.21 14.10 -5.86
CA HIS A 27 -12.46 12.65 -5.87
C HIS A 27 -12.08 11.97 -4.54
N ARG A 28 -11.10 12.51 -3.79
CA ARG A 28 -10.74 11.96 -2.47
C ARG A 28 -11.78 12.25 -1.41
N GLY A 29 -12.44 13.41 -1.50
CA GLY A 29 -13.42 13.84 -0.51
C GLY A 29 -14.57 14.61 -1.14
N PRO A 30 -15.51 13.90 -1.80
CA PRO A 30 -16.59 14.55 -2.55
C PRO A 30 -17.69 15.11 -1.66
N ASP A 31 -17.73 14.76 -0.37
CA ASP A 31 -18.86 15.11 0.49
C ASP A 31 -18.84 16.58 0.90
N ARG A 32 -17.69 17.11 1.30
CA ARG A 32 -17.50 18.52 1.68
C ARG A 32 -16.07 18.99 1.50
N SER A 33 -15.87 20.31 1.41
CA SER A 33 -14.55 20.93 1.43
C SER A 33 -14.53 22.16 2.33
N LYS A 34 -13.38 22.42 2.94
CA LYS A 34 -13.15 23.60 3.78
C LYS A 34 -11.70 24.05 3.63
N ASP A 35 -11.51 25.36 3.65
CA ASP A 35 -10.22 26.02 3.57
C ASP A 35 -9.87 26.65 4.91
N PHE A 36 -8.58 26.75 5.18
CA PHE A 36 -8.05 27.48 6.32
C PHE A 36 -6.86 28.31 5.87
N PHE A 37 -6.76 29.51 6.40
CA PHE A 37 -5.68 30.44 6.13
C PHE A 37 -5.26 31.15 7.40
N PHE A 38 -3.96 31.19 7.68
CA PHE A 38 -3.34 31.91 8.77
C PHE A 38 -2.16 32.72 8.22
N LYS A 39 -2.12 34.00 8.56
CA LYS A 39 -1.10 34.93 8.08
C LYS A 39 -0.59 35.78 9.23
N THR A 40 0.74 35.90 9.31
CA THR A 40 1.44 36.92 10.10
C THR A 40 2.42 37.65 9.19
N ASN A 41 3.16 38.63 9.75
CA ASN A 41 4.22 39.30 8.99
C ASN A 41 5.36 38.35 8.58
N GLU A 42 5.55 37.24 9.32
CA GLU A 42 6.67 36.33 9.16
C GLU A 42 6.28 35.06 8.40
N ILE A 43 5.10 34.52 8.64
CA ILE A 43 4.65 33.25 8.09
C ILE A 43 3.25 33.30 7.51
N ASN A 44 3.06 32.48 6.49
CA ASN A 44 1.76 32.19 5.90
C ASN A 44 1.55 30.68 5.89
N PHE A 45 0.46 30.23 6.48
CA PHE A 45 0.01 28.84 6.41
C PHE A 45 -1.36 28.80 5.75
N TYR A 46 -1.53 27.93 4.78
CA TYR A 46 -2.84 27.66 4.19
C TYR A 46 -3.02 26.18 3.94
N THR A 47 -4.27 25.73 4.01
CA THR A 47 -4.61 24.35 3.66
C THR A 47 -6.06 24.25 3.17
N ASN A 48 -6.28 23.35 2.23
CA ASN A 48 -7.59 22.93 1.75
C ASN A 48 -7.82 21.48 2.15
N PHE A 49 -9.03 21.17 2.56
CA PHE A 49 -9.42 19.84 2.98
C PHE A 49 -10.66 19.38 2.22
N PHE A 50 -10.63 18.15 1.72
CA PHE A 50 -11.70 17.47 0.99
C PHE A 50 -12.12 16.25 1.78
N ARG A 51 -13.34 16.26 2.30
CA ARG A 51 -13.85 15.26 3.23
C ARG A 51 -14.59 14.13 2.53
N LEU A 52 -14.20 12.88 2.80
CA LEU A 52 -15.03 11.69 2.67
C LEU A 52 -15.53 11.32 4.08
N ALA A 53 -16.79 11.62 4.36
CA ALA A 53 -17.37 11.44 5.69
C ALA A 53 -17.67 9.97 5.95
N ILE A 54 -16.91 9.34 6.85
CA ILE A 54 -17.01 7.93 7.24
C ILE A 54 -17.40 7.80 8.70
N ILE A 55 -16.73 8.52 9.61
CA ILE A 55 -17.08 8.64 11.03
C ILE A 55 -17.55 10.04 11.31
N ASP A 56 -18.61 10.21 12.09
CA ASP A 56 -19.32 11.46 12.40
C ASP A 56 -19.60 12.31 11.16
N LYS A 57 -20.69 12.05 10.47
CA LYS A 57 -21.09 12.78 9.25
C LYS A 57 -21.43 14.25 9.46
N ASN A 58 -21.47 14.72 10.70
CA ASN A 58 -21.83 16.10 11.02
C ASN A 58 -20.78 17.10 10.54
N LYS A 59 -21.22 18.33 10.20
CA LYS A 59 -20.35 19.45 9.81
C LYS A 59 -19.34 19.84 10.89
N ARG A 60 -19.68 19.66 12.17
CA ARG A 60 -18.78 19.96 13.30
C ARG A 60 -17.47 19.15 13.28
N SER A 61 -17.45 18.01 12.58
CA SER A 61 -16.24 17.20 12.36
C SER A 61 -15.48 17.53 11.07
N ASP A 62 -15.86 18.64 10.37
CA ASP A 62 -15.14 19.05 9.17
C ASP A 62 -13.78 19.64 9.54
N GLN A 63 -12.82 19.37 8.67
CA GLN A 63 -11.44 19.82 8.81
C GLN A 63 -11.14 20.88 7.72
N PRO A 64 -10.15 21.75 7.93
CA PRO A 64 -9.16 21.80 9.03
C PRO A 64 -9.82 21.98 10.40
N TYR A 65 -9.38 21.14 11.37
CA TYR A 65 -9.91 21.16 12.73
C TYR A 65 -8.98 21.99 13.64
N GLU A 66 -9.57 22.92 14.37
CA GLU A 66 -8.83 23.83 15.24
C GLU A 66 -9.06 23.49 16.71
N PHE A 67 -7.97 23.42 17.48
CA PHE A 67 -8.02 23.30 18.92
C PHE A 67 -6.86 24.07 19.55
N LYS A 68 -7.20 25.13 20.34
CA LYS A 68 -6.21 26.03 20.93
C LYS A 68 -5.28 26.63 19.86
N ASN A 69 -3.98 26.44 20.02
CA ASN A 69 -2.98 26.89 19.04
C ASN A 69 -2.75 25.95 17.87
N LEU A 70 -3.35 24.78 17.86
CA LEU A 70 -3.13 23.74 16.86
C LEU A 70 -4.20 23.75 15.77
N ILE A 71 -3.76 23.56 14.53
CA ILE A 71 -4.59 23.29 13.35
C ILE A 71 -4.25 21.93 12.81
N LEU A 72 -5.24 21.07 12.60
CA LEU A 72 -5.10 19.70 12.08
C LEU A 72 -5.76 19.56 10.72
N VAL A 73 -5.04 18.94 9.77
CA VAL A 73 -5.63 18.24 8.62
C VAL A 73 -5.20 16.79 8.64
N PHE A 74 -6.16 15.88 8.55
CA PHE A 74 -5.96 14.46 8.80
C PHE A 74 -6.68 13.61 7.74
N ASN A 75 -5.91 12.76 7.06
CA ASN A 75 -6.40 11.74 6.14
C ASN A 75 -6.10 10.36 6.74
N GLY A 76 -7.11 9.65 7.20
CA GLY A 76 -6.97 8.35 7.83
C GLY A 76 -8.08 8.03 8.81
N GLU A 77 -7.81 7.04 9.66
CA GLU A 77 -8.68 6.57 10.73
C GLU A 77 -7.87 6.14 11.95
N ILE A 78 -8.19 6.67 13.12
CA ILE A 78 -7.62 6.21 14.39
C ILE A 78 -8.55 5.13 14.95
N TYR A 79 -8.26 3.87 14.67
CA TYR A 79 -9.15 2.74 15.01
C TYR A 79 -9.48 2.61 16.50
N ASN A 80 -8.57 3.03 17.38
CA ASN A 80 -8.79 3.03 18.83
C ASN A 80 -9.21 4.41 19.38
N TYR A 81 -9.81 5.27 18.56
CA TYR A 81 -10.19 6.64 18.98
C TYR A 81 -11.15 6.65 20.18
N LEU A 82 -12.06 5.69 20.31
CA LEU A 82 -12.99 5.61 21.45
C LEU A 82 -12.24 5.34 22.76
N GLU A 83 -11.26 4.47 22.73
CA GLU A 83 -10.40 4.14 23.88
C GLU A 83 -9.53 5.35 24.25
N ILE A 84 -8.98 6.04 23.28
CA ILE A 84 -8.21 7.29 23.49
C ILE A 84 -9.12 8.41 24.02
N LYS A 85 -10.33 8.58 23.47
CA LYS A 85 -11.34 9.54 23.96
C LYS A 85 -11.66 9.30 25.45
N LYS A 86 -11.88 8.04 25.83
CA LYS A 86 -12.11 7.65 27.23
C LYS A 86 -10.91 7.96 28.13
N PHE A 87 -9.71 7.65 27.68
CA PHE A 87 -8.45 7.94 28.39
C PHE A 87 -8.29 9.44 28.64
N LEU A 88 -8.47 10.28 27.61
CA LEU A 88 -8.34 11.73 27.70
C LEU A 88 -9.39 12.35 28.62
N LYS A 89 -10.67 11.90 28.53
CA LYS A 89 -11.74 12.32 29.46
C LYS A 89 -11.38 12.05 30.91
N LYS A 90 -10.87 10.83 31.20
CA LYS A 90 -10.51 10.44 32.57
C LYS A 90 -9.32 11.23 33.11
N LYS A 91 -8.24 11.38 32.28
CA LYS A 91 -6.99 11.98 32.73
C LYS A 91 -7.04 13.51 32.82
N TYR A 92 -7.72 14.16 31.86
CA TYR A 92 -7.70 15.63 31.71
C TYR A 92 -9.05 16.29 31.96
N LYS A 93 -10.10 15.52 32.28
CA LYS A 93 -11.48 16.00 32.52
C LYS A 93 -12.03 16.87 31.38
N ILE A 94 -11.61 16.62 30.13
CA ILE A 94 -11.99 17.40 28.95
C ILE A 94 -13.28 16.91 28.29
N LYS A 95 -14.01 17.84 27.67
CA LYS A 95 -15.19 17.56 26.86
C LYS A 95 -14.81 17.36 25.39
N PHE A 96 -15.69 16.72 24.65
CA PHE A 96 -15.58 16.51 23.21
C PHE A 96 -16.88 16.98 22.54
N ASP A 97 -16.74 17.72 21.45
CA ASP A 97 -17.86 18.33 20.73
C ASP A 97 -18.31 17.45 19.54
N THR A 98 -17.46 16.50 19.14
CA THR A 98 -17.70 15.59 18.00
C THR A 98 -17.62 14.14 18.42
N GLU A 99 -18.14 13.27 17.56
CA GLU A 99 -17.92 11.82 17.67
C GLU A 99 -16.81 11.34 16.71
N GLY A 100 -16.12 12.27 16.04
CA GLY A 100 -15.04 11.99 15.09
C GLY A 100 -13.69 11.73 15.76
N ASP A 101 -12.85 11.00 15.07
CA ASP A 101 -11.48 10.70 15.50
C ASP A 101 -10.50 11.87 15.28
N ALA A 102 -10.81 12.82 14.40
CA ALA A 102 -9.98 14.01 14.18
C ALA A 102 -9.87 14.88 15.44
N GLU A 103 -10.98 15.13 16.14
CA GLU A 103 -10.97 15.86 17.42
C GLU A 103 -10.19 15.09 18.48
N VAL A 104 -10.33 13.76 18.52
CA VAL A 104 -9.58 12.91 19.46
C VAL A 104 -8.09 13.01 19.18
N LEU A 105 -7.68 13.01 17.91
CA LEU A 105 -6.29 13.10 17.50
C LEU A 105 -5.66 14.45 17.90
N ILE A 106 -6.30 15.58 17.59
CA ILE A 106 -5.73 16.89 17.90
C ILE A 106 -5.65 17.12 19.42
N LYS A 107 -6.69 16.75 20.18
CA LYS A 107 -6.67 16.83 21.65
C LYS A 107 -5.63 15.88 22.24
N PHE A 108 -5.45 14.67 21.67
CA PHE A 108 -4.40 13.75 22.09
C PHE A 108 -3.01 14.36 21.90
N ILE A 109 -2.73 14.95 20.74
CA ILE A 109 -1.43 15.58 20.47
C ILE A 109 -1.21 16.80 21.37
N TYR A 110 -2.24 17.62 21.61
CA TYR A 110 -2.14 18.76 22.51
C TYR A 110 -1.76 18.36 23.94
N TYR A 111 -2.42 17.35 24.51
CA TYR A 111 -2.24 16.96 25.91
C TYR A 111 -1.12 15.93 26.14
N GLN A 112 -0.81 15.08 25.17
CA GLN A 112 0.16 13.99 25.31
C GLN A 112 1.46 14.22 24.52
N GLY A 113 1.47 15.16 23.57
CA GLY A 113 2.58 15.38 22.67
C GLY A 113 2.80 14.25 21.65
N PHE A 114 3.75 14.47 20.74
CA PHE A 114 4.13 13.51 19.73
C PHE A 114 4.85 12.27 20.27
N SER A 115 5.51 12.35 21.44
CA SER A 115 6.20 11.23 22.09
C SER A 115 5.28 10.02 22.34
N ASN A 116 4.00 10.28 22.56
CA ASN A 116 2.99 9.25 22.85
C ASN A 116 2.21 8.76 21.63
N ILE A 117 2.56 9.20 20.42
CA ILE A 117 1.86 8.81 19.18
C ILE A 117 1.83 7.28 18.97
N SER A 118 2.76 6.56 19.59
CA SER A 118 2.79 5.09 19.60
C SER A 118 1.55 4.43 20.23
N MET A 119 0.75 5.15 21.03
CA MET A 119 -0.51 4.68 21.60
C MET A 119 -1.64 4.59 20.56
N LEU A 120 -1.54 5.31 19.46
CA LEU A 120 -2.56 5.31 18.41
C LEU A 120 -2.48 4.02 17.59
N GLU A 121 -3.65 3.43 17.26
CA GLU A 121 -3.81 2.32 16.33
C GLU A 121 -4.63 2.78 15.14
N GLY A 122 -4.18 2.51 13.93
CA GLY A 122 -4.88 2.92 12.71
C GLY A 122 -3.93 3.24 11.57
N MET A 123 -4.45 3.96 10.62
CA MET A 123 -3.78 4.41 9.40
C MET A 123 -3.95 5.92 9.26
N TRP A 124 -2.88 6.65 8.98
CA TRP A 124 -2.95 8.11 8.92
C TRP A 124 -1.85 8.78 8.10
N SER A 125 -2.22 9.91 7.56
CA SER A 125 -1.32 11.01 7.24
C SER A 125 -1.95 12.30 7.75
N PHE A 126 -1.20 13.10 8.49
CA PHE A 126 -1.72 14.35 9.00
C PHE A 126 -0.68 15.46 9.05
N ILE A 127 -1.17 16.67 9.07
CA ILE A 127 -0.41 17.89 9.28
C ILE A 127 -0.93 18.51 10.57
N ILE A 128 -0.02 18.91 11.45
CA ILE A 128 -0.29 19.82 12.57
C ILE A 128 0.49 21.11 12.33
N PHE A 129 -0.21 22.23 12.33
CA PHE A 129 0.40 23.54 12.39
C PHE A 129 0.20 24.12 13.80
N ASP A 130 1.30 24.50 14.48
CA ASP A 130 1.29 25.18 15.76
C ASP A 130 1.47 26.69 15.55
N LYS A 131 0.42 27.45 15.79
CA LYS A 131 0.37 28.90 15.58
C LYS A 131 1.31 29.67 16.49
N ILE A 132 1.54 29.19 17.73
CA ILE A 132 2.40 29.84 18.71
C ILE A 132 3.86 29.53 18.45
N LYS A 133 4.19 28.24 18.26
CA LYS A 133 5.56 27.80 17.99
C LYS A 133 6.01 28.09 16.57
N LYS A 134 5.11 28.51 15.68
CA LYS A 134 5.37 28.73 14.25
C LYS A 134 5.99 27.49 13.56
N LYS A 135 5.57 26.29 13.98
CA LYS A 135 6.09 25.01 13.48
C LYS A 135 5.02 24.20 12.78
N ILE A 136 5.45 23.43 11.78
CA ILE A 136 4.56 22.50 11.07
C ILE A 136 5.11 21.08 11.18
N PHE A 137 4.23 20.13 11.46
CA PHE A 137 4.54 18.71 11.62
C PHE A 137 3.82 17.89 10.58
N LEU A 138 4.56 17.12 9.79
CA LEU A 138 4.03 16.17 8.80
C LEU A 138 4.23 14.76 9.35
N CYS A 139 3.16 14.05 9.61
CA CYS A 139 3.22 12.71 10.22
C CYS A 139 2.56 11.65 9.34
N ARG A 140 3.21 10.49 9.21
CA ARG A 140 2.71 9.36 8.46
C ARG A 140 2.68 8.09 9.31
N ASP A 141 1.65 7.23 9.10
CA ASP A 141 1.48 5.99 9.86
C ASP A 141 2.64 4.99 9.70
N ARG A 142 2.68 3.98 10.58
CA ARG A 142 3.77 3.01 10.72
C ARG A 142 4.07 2.19 9.47
N PHE A 143 3.03 1.87 8.69
CA PHE A 143 3.14 1.03 7.51
C PHE A 143 3.09 1.85 6.21
N GLY A 144 2.76 3.15 6.31
CA GLY A 144 2.60 4.03 5.16
C GLY A 144 1.31 3.78 4.40
N GLU A 145 0.25 3.35 5.11
CA GLU A 145 -1.06 3.09 4.49
C GLU A 145 -1.66 4.35 3.86
N LYS A 146 -1.46 5.51 4.48
CA LYS A 146 -1.93 6.77 3.91
C LYS A 146 -0.80 7.57 3.27
N PRO A 147 -1.00 8.06 2.04
CA PRO A 147 0.02 8.83 1.34
C PRO A 147 0.17 10.22 1.94
N LEU A 148 1.41 10.70 1.97
CA LEU A 148 1.76 12.08 2.32
C LEU A 148 2.99 12.49 1.51
N PHE A 149 2.79 13.46 0.62
CA PHE A 149 3.85 14.00 -0.22
C PHE A 149 4.14 15.44 0.15
N TYR A 150 5.40 15.84 -0.03
CA TYR A 150 5.83 17.20 0.20
C TYR A 150 6.88 17.65 -0.82
N SER A 151 7.00 18.96 -0.95
CA SER A 151 8.07 19.61 -1.70
C SER A 151 8.59 20.80 -0.90
N ARG A 152 9.89 20.89 -0.74
CA ARG A 152 10.58 22.03 -0.15
C ARG A 152 11.35 22.76 -1.25
N ILE A 153 10.99 23.99 -1.52
CA ILE A 153 11.59 24.86 -2.51
C ILE A 153 11.86 26.25 -1.88
N LYS A 154 12.57 27.13 -2.58
CA LYS A 154 12.88 28.49 -2.07
C LYS A 154 11.63 29.26 -1.61
N GLN A 155 10.47 29.02 -2.25
CA GLN A 155 9.21 29.70 -1.95
C GLN A 155 8.48 29.16 -0.71
N GLY A 156 8.85 27.99 -0.19
CA GLY A 156 8.18 27.39 0.96
C GLY A 156 8.12 25.86 0.94
N LEU A 157 7.43 25.34 1.93
CA LEU A 157 7.03 23.94 2.05
C LEU A 157 5.61 23.77 1.52
N PHE A 158 5.41 22.82 0.62
CA PHE A 158 4.11 22.41 0.11
C PHE A 158 3.86 20.95 0.43
N PHE A 159 2.61 20.61 0.77
CA PHE A 159 2.24 19.24 1.14
C PHE A 159 0.90 18.84 0.54
N CYS A 160 0.74 17.55 0.25
CA CYS A 160 -0.48 17.03 -0.38
C CYS A 160 -0.65 15.53 -0.14
N SER A 161 -1.90 15.07 -0.20
CA SER A 161 -2.22 13.64 -0.21
C SER A 161 -1.88 12.94 -1.53
N GLU A 162 -1.66 13.66 -2.63
CA GLU A 162 -1.35 13.11 -3.95
C GLU A 162 -0.23 13.88 -4.66
N ILE A 163 0.46 13.19 -5.57
CA ILE A 163 1.59 13.78 -6.33
C ILE A 163 1.11 14.81 -7.35
N LYS A 164 0.05 14.50 -8.12
CA LYS A 164 -0.41 15.34 -9.22
C LYS A 164 -0.72 16.79 -8.82
N PRO A 165 -1.43 17.07 -7.73
CA PRO A 165 -1.68 18.44 -7.29
C PRO A 165 -0.38 19.20 -7.00
N LEU A 166 0.61 18.57 -6.35
CA LEU A 166 1.91 19.19 -6.12
C LEU A 166 2.66 19.47 -7.42
N ALA A 167 2.74 18.49 -8.33
CA ALA A 167 3.39 18.65 -9.62
C ALA A 167 2.76 19.79 -10.44
N THR A 168 1.41 19.88 -10.44
CA THR A 168 0.68 20.96 -11.13
C THR A 168 0.90 22.33 -10.47
N LEU A 169 0.84 22.38 -9.14
CA LEU A 169 1.03 23.60 -8.35
C LEU A 169 2.41 24.20 -8.55
N LEU A 170 3.42 23.35 -8.47
CA LEU A 170 4.82 23.75 -8.53
C LEU A 170 5.30 23.94 -9.97
N LYS A 171 4.49 23.59 -10.96
CA LYS A 171 4.89 23.52 -12.38
C LYS A 171 6.12 22.65 -12.56
N VAL A 172 6.29 21.63 -11.71
CA VAL A 172 7.43 20.70 -11.76
C VAL A 172 7.12 19.65 -12.81
N ASN A 173 7.74 19.80 -13.97
CA ASN A 173 7.60 18.86 -15.09
C ASN A 173 8.79 17.91 -15.22
N LEU A 174 9.78 17.99 -14.30
CA LEU A 174 11.01 17.20 -14.36
C LEU A 174 10.80 15.81 -13.75
N LEU A 175 10.81 14.80 -14.60
CA LEU A 175 10.79 13.41 -14.15
C LEU A 175 12.15 12.99 -13.61
N ASN A 176 12.12 12.18 -12.57
CA ASN A 176 13.31 11.56 -11.99
C ASN A 176 13.77 10.38 -12.86
N ILE A 177 14.81 10.60 -13.66
CA ILE A 177 15.33 9.61 -14.61
C ILE A 177 15.76 8.32 -13.91
N ASN A 178 16.41 8.39 -12.75
CA ASN A 178 16.79 7.21 -11.97
C ASN A 178 15.56 6.39 -11.55
N TYR A 179 14.48 7.07 -11.19
CA TYR A 179 13.22 6.42 -10.81
C TYR A 179 12.50 5.80 -12.02
N LEU A 180 12.60 6.41 -13.20
CA LEU A 180 12.09 5.85 -14.46
C LEU A 180 12.85 4.59 -14.86
N VAL A 181 14.18 4.56 -14.71
CA VAL A 181 14.99 3.37 -14.96
C VAL A 181 14.61 2.25 -13.99
N LYS A 182 14.47 2.59 -12.71
CA LYS A 182 13.98 1.66 -11.68
C LYS A 182 12.61 1.09 -12.06
N TYR A 183 11.70 1.92 -12.54
CA TYR A 183 10.37 1.50 -12.98
C TYR A 183 10.43 0.57 -14.19
N LEU A 184 11.17 0.91 -15.24
CA LEU A 184 11.19 0.16 -16.50
C LEU A 184 11.90 -1.20 -16.37
N PHE A 185 13.03 -1.25 -15.68
CA PHE A 185 13.96 -2.36 -15.74
C PHE A 185 14.10 -3.18 -14.46
N CYS A 186 13.59 -2.68 -13.33
CA CYS A 186 13.57 -3.44 -12.07
C CYS A 186 12.22 -4.10 -11.81
N ASP A 187 12.20 -5.03 -10.86
CA ASP A 187 10.97 -5.56 -10.31
C ASP A 187 10.15 -4.42 -9.67
N TYR A 188 8.82 -4.44 -9.83
CA TYR A 188 7.92 -3.43 -9.27
C TYR A 188 8.06 -3.26 -7.76
N ARG A 189 8.48 -4.33 -7.05
CA ARG A 189 8.64 -4.35 -5.60
C ARG A 189 9.62 -3.31 -5.05
N TYR A 190 10.51 -2.76 -5.89
CA TYR A 190 11.51 -1.76 -5.46
C TYR A 190 11.05 -0.32 -5.59
N LEU A 191 9.89 -0.09 -6.16
CA LEU A 191 9.27 1.23 -6.17
C LEU A 191 8.87 1.60 -4.74
N PHE A 192 8.94 2.88 -4.40
CA PHE A 192 8.61 3.41 -3.07
C PHE A 192 9.43 2.81 -1.90
N SER A 193 10.63 2.29 -2.18
CA SER A 193 11.57 1.78 -1.17
C SER A 193 12.27 2.87 -0.36
N ASP A 194 12.19 4.09 -0.83
CA ASP A 194 12.74 5.32 -0.25
C ASP A 194 11.70 6.47 -0.38
N ASN A 195 12.07 7.67 0.05
CA ASN A 195 11.18 8.84 -0.03
C ASN A 195 11.10 9.50 -1.41
N LYS A 196 11.84 9.01 -2.42
CA LYS A 196 11.84 9.57 -3.78
C LYS A 196 10.57 9.20 -4.54
N THR A 197 10.21 10.04 -5.49
CA THR A 197 9.05 9.82 -6.37
C THR A 197 9.46 9.87 -7.85
N PHE A 198 8.48 9.76 -8.74
CA PHE A 198 8.70 9.97 -10.19
C PHE A 198 9.06 11.41 -10.56
N TYR A 199 9.07 12.35 -9.60
CA TYR A 199 9.39 13.76 -9.78
C TYR A 199 10.57 14.17 -8.90
N ASN A 200 11.52 14.95 -9.41
CA ASN A 200 12.75 15.30 -8.72
C ASN A 200 12.53 16.05 -7.39
N ASN A 201 11.57 16.96 -7.34
CA ASN A 201 11.35 17.85 -6.20
C ASN A 201 10.13 17.50 -5.36
N ILE A 202 9.56 16.31 -5.55
CA ILE A 202 8.43 15.81 -4.74
C ILE A 202 8.88 14.56 -4.01
N PHE A 203 8.74 14.59 -2.69
CA PHE A 203 9.16 13.52 -1.79
C PHE A 203 7.95 12.95 -1.04
N SER A 204 8.04 11.70 -0.66
CA SER A 204 7.10 11.06 0.25
C SER A 204 7.61 11.16 1.69
N VAL A 205 6.74 11.42 2.66
CA VAL A 205 7.11 11.26 4.07
C VAL A 205 7.30 9.77 4.36
N ASN A 206 8.40 9.41 5.03
CA ASN A 206 8.68 8.02 5.37
C ASN A 206 7.63 7.44 6.34
N PRO A 207 7.26 6.14 6.22
CA PRO A 207 6.39 5.50 7.20
C PRO A 207 6.97 5.54 8.61
N GLY A 208 6.13 5.77 9.62
CA GLY A 208 6.53 5.80 11.02
C GLY A 208 7.36 7.00 11.42
N THR A 209 7.29 8.10 10.67
CA THR A 209 8.06 9.32 10.93
C THR A 209 7.18 10.56 11.08
N ILE A 210 7.75 11.55 11.73
CA ILE A 210 7.27 12.92 11.82
C ILE A 210 8.38 13.82 11.29
N LEU A 211 8.07 14.65 10.29
CA LEU A 211 8.93 15.74 9.86
C LEU A 211 8.44 17.02 10.54
N GLU A 212 9.32 17.63 11.31
CA GLU A 212 9.10 18.91 11.98
C GLU A 212 9.85 19.99 11.22
N PHE A 213 9.14 21.04 10.77
CA PHE A 213 9.73 22.20 10.11
C PHE A 213 9.50 23.45 10.96
N ASP A 214 10.53 24.28 11.07
CA ASP A 214 10.46 25.62 11.65
C ASP A 214 10.06 26.68 10.61
N GLU A 215 9.96 27.94 11.02
CA GLU A 215 9.63 29.09 10.17
C GLU A 215 10.65 29.34 9.04
N ASN A 216 11.92 28.92 9.23
CA ASN A 216 12.98 29.02 8.24
C ASN A 216 13.05 27.79 7.33
N LEU A 217 12.10 26.86 7.46
CA LEU A 217 12.02 25.59 6.74
C LEU A 217 13.21 24.63 7.05
N ASN A 218 13.94 24.83 8.15
CA ASN A 218 14.81 23.80 8.66
C ASN A 218 13.95 22.66 9.18
N PHE A 219 14.38 21.40 8.96
CA PHE A 219 13.58 20.27 9.39
C PHE A 219 14.37 19.24 10.18
N THR A 220 13.66 18.61 11.11
CA THR A 220 14.12 17.44 11.85
C THR A 220 13.20 16.27 11.60
N GLU A 221 13.77 15.09 11.35
CA GLU A 221 13.02 13.84 11.18
C GLU A 221 13.02 13.05 12.51
N HIS A 222 11.84 12.81 13.06
CA HIS A 222 11.64 12.03 14.27
C HIS A 222 11.04 10.67 13.93
N LEU A 223 11.79 9.60 14.17
CA LEU A 223 11.34 8.23 13.99
C LEU A 223 10.56 7.76 15.23
N TYR A 224 9.23 7.79 15.21
CA TYR A 224 8.40 7.31 16.32
C TYR A 224 8.14 5.80 16.29
N PHE A 225 8.40 5.14 15.16
CA PHE A 225 8.26 3.70 15.00
C PHE A 225 9.55 3.09 14.45
N ASN A 226 10.26 2.33 15.28
CA ASN A 226 11.48 1.64 14.88
C ASN A 226 11.22 0.17 14.55
N SER A 227 11.10 -0.14 13.26
CA SER A 227 10.93 -1.51 12.75
C SER A 227 12.16 -2.41 12.98
N ALA A 228 13.33 -1.84 13.27
CA ALA A 228 14.57 -2.56 13.56
C ALA A 228 14.73 -2.92 15.06
N LYS A 229 13.79 -2.54 15.93
CA LYS A 229 13.85 -2.86 17.36
C LYS A 229 14.10 -4.36 17.56
N LYS A 230 15.15 -4.69 18.30
CA LYS A 230 15.50 -6.06 18.66
C LYS A 230 14.43 -6.63 19.60
N ILE A 231 13.87 -7.76 19.23
CA ILE A 231 12.86 -8.45 20.02
C ILE A 231 13.36 -9.87 20.29
N ARG A 232 13.28 -10.31 21.54
CA ARG A 232 13.62 -11.70 21.91
C ARG A 232 12.37 -12.56 21.73
N PRO A 233 12.47 -13.69 20.97
CA PRO A 233 11.34 -14.59 20.82
C PRO A 233 10.86 -15.14 22.16
N SER A 234 9.57 -15.11 22.35
CA SER A 234 8.92 -15.71 23.54
C SER A 234 9.00 -17.22 23.47
N LYS A 235 9.24 -17.88 24.62
CA LYS A 235 9.21 -19.35 24.78
C LYS A 235 7.78 -19.92 24.87
N CYS A 236 6.75 -19.18 24.49
CA CYS A 236 5.36 -19.63 24.57
C CYS A 236 5.09 -20.89 23.73
N SER A 237 4.19 -21.75 24.24
CA SER A 237 3.70 -22.90 23.47
C SER A 237 2.91 -22.46 22.25
N ARG A 238 2.89 -23.28 21.19
CA ARG A 238 2.15 -22.99 19.96
C ARG A 238 0.66 -22.76 20.23
N ASN A 239 0.04 -23.54 21.12
CA ASN A 239 -1.37 -23.41 21.46
C ASN A 239 -1.68 -22.05 22.10
N LYS A 240 -0.82 -21.55 22.99
CA LYS A 240 -0.96 -20.21 23.56
C LYS A 240 -0.85 -19.13 22.49
N ILE A 241 0.13 -19.25 21.59
CA ILE A 241 0.31 -18.32 20.48
C ILE A 241 -0.95 -18.25 19.60
N ILE A 242 -1.54 -19.38 19.25
CA ILE A 242 -2.76 -19.48 18.45
C ILE A 242 -3.94 -18.80 19.17
N LYS A 243 -4.13 -19.09 20.47
CA LYS A 243 -5.21 -18.51 21.28
C LYS A 243 -5.12 -16.99 21.37
N ASP A 244 -3.93 -16.48 21.63
CA ASP A 244 -3.69 -15.04 21.76
C ASP A 244 -3.83 -14.33 20.43
N LEU A 245 -3.23 -14.88 19.36
CA LEU A 245 -3.33 -14.35 18.03
C LEU A 245 -4.79 -14.27 17.52
N LYS A 246 -5.59 -15.31 17.80
CA LYS A 246 -7.02 -15.32 17.48
C LYS A 246 -7.75 -14.13 18.11
N LYS A 247 -7.48 -13.81 19.37
CA LYS A 247 -8.07 -12.64 20.05
C LYS A 247 -7.63 -11.32 19.42
N ILE A 248 -6.33 -11.20 19.09
CA ILE A 248 -5.76 -9.99 18.48
C ILE A 248 -6.37 -9.76 17.09
N LEU A 249 -6.48 -10.81 16.26
CA LEU A 249 -7.09 -10.75 14.93
C LEU A 249 -8.56 -10.30 14.98
N ILE A 250 -9.36 -10.88 15.89
CA ILE A 250 -10.76 -10.49 16.08
C ILE A 250 -10.88 -9.02 16.49
N ASN A 251 -10.07 -8.57 17.45
CA ASN A 251 -10.07 -7.20 17.92
C ASN A 251 -9.62 -6.20 16.85
N SER A 252 -8.58 -6.55 16.06
CA SER A 252 -8.13 -5.72 14.94
C SER A 252 -9.26 -5.51 13.93
N LEU A 253 -9.90 -6.59 13.49
CA LEU A 253 -11.02 -6.47 12.55
C LEU A 253 -12.20 -5.71 13.16
N LYS A 254 -12.57 -5.99 14.42
CA LYS A 254 -13.66 -5.28 15.11
C LYS A 254 -13.44 -3.76 15.11
N ARG A 255 -12.22 -3.31 15.41
CA ARG A 255 -11.87 -1.88 15.37
C ARG A 255 -11.82 -1.36 13.93
N GLY A 256 -11.19 -2.10 13.02
CA GLY A 256 -11.12 -1.74 11.59
C GLY A 256 -12.48 -1.70 10.88
N MET A 257 -13.54 -2.23 11.48
CA MET A 257 -14.92 -2.14 10.99
C MET A 257 -15.72 -0.96 11.55
N ARG A 258 -15.15 -0.12 12.42
CA ARG A 258 -15.84 1.09 12.93
C ARG A 258 -16.12 2.04 11.78
N SER A 259 -17.39 2.33 11.52
CA SER A 259 -17.83 3.15 10.40
C SER A 259 -19.30 3.49 10.53
N ASP A 260 -19.69 4.72 10.24
CA ASP A 260 -21.09 5.18 10.17
C ASP A 260 -21.67 5.04 8.77
N VAL A 261 -20.87 4.50 7.82
CA VAL A 261 -21.29 4.22 6.45
C VAL A 261 -21.17 2.74 6.13
N LYS A 262 -21.81 2.32 5.04
CA LYS A 262 -21.76 0.92 4.56
C LYS A 262 -20.34 0.55 4.16
N LEU A 263 -19.88 -0.62 4.61
CA LEU A 263 -18.59 -1.19 4.25
C LEU A 263 -18.74 -2.52 3.52
N ALA A 264 -17.76 -2.81 2.66
CA ALA A 264 -17.67 -4.03 1.88
C ALA A 264 -16.38 -4.79 2.16
N PHE A 265 -16.29 -6.03 1.71
CA PHE A 265 -15.09 -6.86 1.79
C PHE A 265 -14.67 -7.32 0.40
N CYS A 266 -13.37 -7.25 0.12
CA CYS A 266 -12.79 -8.03 -0.96
C CYS A 266 -12.73 -9.49 -0.54
N LEU A 267 -13.22 -10.41 -1.38
CA LEU A 267 -13.17 -11.85 -1.14
C LEU A 267 -12.47 -12.53 -2.30
N SER A 268 -11.39 -13.24 -2.00
CA SER A 268 -10.67 -14.15 -2.90
C SER A 268 -10.70 -15.57 -2.35
N GLY A 269 -10.16 -16.53 -3.10
CA GLY A 269 -9.99 -17.91 -2.64
C GLY A 269 -8.93 -18.08 -1.55
N GLY A 270 -8.14 -17.04 -1.27
CA GLY A 270 -7.05 -17.06 -0.30
C GLY A 270 -7.52 -17.02 1.16
N VAL A 271 -6.67 -17.55 2.06
CA VAL A 271 -6.94 -17.60 3.51
C VAL A 271 -7.10 -16.21 4.14
N ASP A 272 -6.44 -15.18 3.58
CA ASP A 272 -6.42 -13.84 4.15
C ASP A 272 -7.79 -13.17 4.10
N SER A 273 -8.32 -13.00 2.90
CA SER A 273 -9.66 -12.41 2.69
C SER A 273 -10.76 -13.28 3.29
N THR A 274 -10.67 -14.62 3.10
CA THR A 274 -11.62 -15.56 3.68
C THR A 274 -11.60 -15.53 5.21
N GLY A 275 -10.42 -15.37 5.83
CA GLY A 275 -10.28 -15.24 7.29
C GLY A 275 -11.01 -14.00 7.83
N LEU A 276 -10.80 -12.82 7.24
CA LEU A 276 -11.46 -11.58 7.64
C LEU A 276 -12.98 -11.68 7.47
N VAL A 277 -13.44 -12.18 6.31
CA VAL A 277 -14.88 -12.40 6.05
C VAL A 277 -15.49 -13.39 7.05
N SER A 278 -14.77 -14.46 7.39
CA SER A 278 -15.22 -15.46 8.35
C SER A 278 -15.33 -14.91 9.76
N ILE A 279 -14.34 -14.12 10.22
CA ILE A 279 -14.40 -13.45 11.53
C ILE A 279 -15.60 -12.49 11.56
N ALA A 280 -15.76 -11.64 10.54
CA ALA A 280 -16.87 -10.70 10.47
C ALA A 280 -18.22 -11.41 10.53
N LYS A 281 -18.39 -12.50 9.76
CA LYS A 281 -19.66 -13.22 9.64
C LYS A 281 -19.96 -14.10 10.84
N LYS A 282 -19.01 -14.97 11.25
CA LYS A 282 -19.24 -15.98 12.29
C LYS A 282 -19.01 -15.48 13.72
N VAL A 283 -17.97 -14.66 13.92
CA VAL A 283 -17.58 -14.21 15.26
C VAL A 283 -18.27 -12.89 15.60
N LEU A 284 -18.16 -11.89 14.71
CA LEU A 284 -18.74 -10.56 14.95
C LEU A 284 -20.22 -10.46 14.54
N LYS A 285 -20.80 -11.52 13.96
CA LYS A 285 -22.21 -11.63 13.56
C LYS A 285 -22.70 -10.48 12.66
N LYS A 286 -21.82 -9.92 11.83
CA LYS A 286 -22.17 -8.79 10.96
C LYS A 286 -22.84 -9.22 9.67
N LYS A 287 -23.81 -8.42 9.20
CA LYS A 287 -24.29 -8.48 7.81
C LYS A 287 -23.21 -7.87 6.92
N ILE A 288 -22.68 -8.63 5.97
CA ILE A 288 -21.56 -8.21 5.11
C ILE A 288 -21.93 -8.25 3.65
N LYS A 289 -21.30 -7.36 2.87
CA LYS A 289 -21.27 -7.41 1.40
C LYS A 289 -19.87 -7.77 0.96
N THR A 290 -19.77 -8.72 0.03
CA THR A 290 -18.48 -9.15 -0.52
C THR A 290 -18.43 -8.93 -2.02
N PHE A 291 -17.22 -8.66 -2.52
CA PHE A 291 -16.95 -8.49 -3.95
C PHE A 291 -15.78 -9.39 -4.34
N THR A 292 -15.90 -10.05 -5.47
CA THR A 292 -14.83 -10.83 -6.10
C THR A 292 -14.73 -10.44 -7.56
N ILE A 293 -13.53 -10.12 -8.01
CA ILE A 293 -13.24 -9.94 -9.43
C ILE A 293 -12.77 -11.26 -10.03
N PHE A 294 -13.18 -11.56 -11.24
CA PHE A 294 -12.78 -12.75 -11.95
C PHE A 294 -12.63 -12.48 -13.46
N CYS A 295 -11.91 -13.36 -14.13
CA CYS A 295 -11.68 -13.34 -15.56
C CYS A 295 -11.80 -14.76 -16.12
N ASN A 296 -11.76 -14.89 -17.44
CA ASN A 296 -11.86 -16.19 -18.11
C ASN A 296 -10.56 -17.02 -18.06
N ASP A 297 -9.44 -16.43 -17.63
CA ASP A 297 -8.18 -17.16 -17.51
C ASP A 297 -8.27 -18.21 -16.40
N LYS A 298 -8.33 -19.49 -16.80
CA LYS A 298 -8.41 -20.63 -15.87
C LYS A 298 -7.26 -20.69 -14.85
N LYS A 299 -6.09 -20.17 -15.19
CA LYS A 299 -4.90 -20.19 -14.31
C LYS A 299 -5.06 -19.28 -13.09
N TYR A 300 -5.85 -18.22 -13.20
CA TYR A 300 -6.04 -17.21 -12.17
C TYR A 300 -7.49 -17.11 -11.69
N ASN A 301 -8.35 -18.05 -12.12
CA ASN A 301 -9.77 -18.05 -11.77
C ASN A 301 -9.98 -18.73 -10.40
N GLU A 302 -10.44 -17.94 -9.42
CA GLU A 302 -10.77 -18.41 -8.07
C GLU A 302 -12.28 -18.65 -7.88
N PHE A 303 -13.08 -18.68 -8.96
CA PHE A 303 -14.54 -18.71 -8.92
C PHE A 303 -15.08 -19.85 -8.04
N ASP A 304 -14.65 -21.08 -8.27
CA ASP A 304 -15.16 -22.26 -7.56
C ASP A 304 -14.83 -22.24 -6.07
N ILE A 305 -13.61 -21.81 -5.70
CA ILE A 305 -13.18 -21.72 -4.30
C ILE A 305 -14.01 -20.64 -3.57
N VAL A 306 -14.23 -19.50 -4.23
CA VAL A 306 -15.04 -18.41 -3.67
C VAL A 306 -16.51 -18.84 -3.57
N LYS A 307 -17.06 -19.51 -4.58
CA LYS A 307 -18.43 -20.05 -4.56
C LYS A 307 -18.66 -21.02 -3.40
N LYS A 308 -17.69 -21.93 -3.15
CA LYS A 308 -17.69 -22.83 -1.98
C LYS A 308 -17.66 -22.04 -0.66
N THR A 309 -16.85 -20.96 -0.59
CA THR A 309 -16.75 -20.10 0.58
C THR A 309 -18.06 -19.37 0.87
N ILE A 310 -18.69 -18.78 -0.15
CA ILE A 310 -19.99 -18.10 -0.06
C ILE A 310 -21.05 -19.05 0.49
N LYS A 311 -21.15 -20.26 -0.07
CA LYS A 311 -22.10 -21.29 0.38
C LYS A 311 -21.84 -21.67 1.84
N LYS A 312 -20.59 -21.99 2.22
CA LYS A 312 -20.23 -22.45 3.58
C LYS A 312 -20.43 -21.39 4.65
N LEU A 313 -20.20 -20.11 4.32
CA LEU A 313 -20.40 -18.97 5.24
C LEU A 313 -21.81 -18.39 5.17
N LYS A 314 -22.70 -18.91 4.33
CA LYS A 314 -24.06 -18.41 4.09
C LYS A 314 -24.06 -16.90 3.83
N ILE A 315 -23.20 -16.45 2.88
CA ILE A 315 -23.11 -15.04 2.48
C ILE A 315 -24.24 -14.76 1.48
N LYS A 316 -25.26 -13.99 1.90
CA LYS A 316 -26.40 -13.64 1.07
C LYS A 316 -26.08 -12.55 0.05
N ASN A 317 -25.21 -11.61 0.42
CA ASN A 317 -24.87 -10.43 -0.40
C ASN A 317 -23.45 -10.55 -0.96
N HIS A 318 -23.31 -11.17 -2.11
CA HIS A 318 -22.07 -11.24 -2.88
C HIS A 318 -22.25 -10.61 -4.26
N LYS A 319 -21.21 -10.02 -4.81
CA LYS A 319 -21.19 -9.52 -6.19
C LYS A 319 -19.94 -10.01 -6.91
N TRP A 320 -20.17 -10.69 -8.02
CA TRP A 320 -19.15 -11.03 -8.99
C TRP A 320 -18.88 -9.83 -9.89
N VAL A 321 -17.62 -9.51 -10.09
CA VAL A 321 -17.15 -8.46 -10.99
C VAL A 321 -16.35 -9.10 -12.10
N TYR A 322 -16.91 -9.10 -13.30
CA TYR A 322 -16.22 -9.63 -14.48
C TYR A 322 -15.27 -8.58 -15.05
N LEU A 323 -14.01 -8.95 -15.26
CA LEU A 323 -13.01 -8.08 -15.87
C LEU A 323 -13.11 -8.17 -17.40
N LYS A 324 -13.46 -7.05 -18.03
CA LYS A 324 -13.58 -6.94 -19.47
C LYS A 324 -12.30 -6.40 -20.12
N LYS A 325 -11.92 -6.97 -21.27
CA LYS A 325 -10.79 -6.51 -22.09
C LYS A 325 -11.07 -5.16 -22.77
N GLU A 326 -12.33 -4.95 -23.12
CA GLU A 326 -12.80 -3.76 -23.78
C GLU A 326 -12.43 -2.48 -23.01
N ASN A 327 -11.99 -1.45 -23.72
CA ASN A 327 -11.59 -0.15 -23.14
C ASN A 327 -10.34 -0.16 -22.24
N ALA A 328 -9.53 -1.23 -22.21
CA ALA A 328 -8.36 -1.29 -21.34
C ALA A 328 -7.40 -0.11 -21.58
N LEU A 329 -7.03 0.19 -22.83
CA LEU A 329 -6.18 1.32 -23.18
C LEU A 329 -6.78 2.68 -22.78
N ARG A 330 -8.08 2.87 -23.03
CA ARG A 330 -8.80 4.10 -22.65
C ARG A 330 -8.79 4.30 -21.12
N ASN A 331 -9.05 3.24 -20.37
CA ASN A 331 -9.04 3.27 -18.91
C ASN A 331 -7.63 3.47 -18.36
N LEU A 332 -6.61 2.83 -18.93
CA LEU A 332 -5.20 3.06 -18.56
C LEU A 332 -4.84 4.53 -18.75
N LYS A 333 -5.13 5.12 -19.91
CA LYS A 333 -4.91 6.56 -20.15
C LYS A 333 -5.58 7.41 -19.07
N LYS A 334 -6.86 7.13 -18.76
CA LYS A 334 -7.61 7.84 -17.72
C LYS A 334 -6.94 7.75 -16.35
N ILE A 335 -6.50 6.56 -15.95
CA ILE A 335 -5.82 6.31 -14.67
C ILE A 335 -4.50 7.09 -14.62
N LEU A 336 -3.67 6.98 -15.64
CA LEU A 336 -2.34 7.57 -15.69
C LEU A 336 -2.39 9.10 -15.66
N VAL A 337 -3.29 9.70 -16.44
CA VAL A 337 -3.52 11.15 -16.45
C VAL A 337 -4.03 11.64 -15.09
N HIS A 338 -4.89 10.86 -14.44
CA HIS A 338 -5.41 11.19 -13.11
C HIS A 338 -4.31 11.18 -12.04
N ARG A 339 -3.48 10.13 -12.01
CA ARG A 339 -2.46 9.91 -10.98
C ARG A 339 -1.17 10.73 -11.19
N ALA A 340 -0.87 11.06 -12.45
CA ALA A 340 0.42 11.58 -12.90
C ALA A 340 1.62 10.64 -12.58
N THR A 341 1.38 9.35 -12.40
CA THR A 341 2.40 8.32 -12.19
C THR A 341 2.03 7.04 -12.94
N PRO A 342 3.00 6.26 -13.45
CA PRO A 342 2.71 5.03 -14.17
C PRO A 342 2.27 3.91 -13.22
N LEU A 343 1.48 2.95 -13.74
CA LEU A 343 1.06 1.76 -13.00
C LEU A 343 2.22 0.75 -12.91
N PRO A 344 2.54 0.22 -11.73
CA PRO A 344 3.64 -0.73 -11.57
C PRO A 344 3.33 -2.11 -12.17
N THR A 345 2.07 -2.55 -12.15
CA THR A 345 1.64 -3.86 -12.63
C THR A 345 0.22 -3.82 -13.19
N LEU A 346 -0.14 -4.84 -13.98
CA LEU A 346 -1.52 -5.02 -14.45
C LEU A 346 -2.50 -5.29 -13.29
N THR A 347 -2.03 -5.87 -12.19
CA THR A 347 -2.83 -6.08 -10.97
C THR A 347 -3.44 -4.77 -10.45
N SER A 348 -2.70 -3.65 -10.57
CA SER A 348 -3.21 -2.31 -10.20
C SER A 348 -4.42 -1.91 -11.05
N TYR A 349 -4.41 -2.22 -12.36
CA TYR A 349 -5.56 -1.97 -13.23
C TYR A 349 -6.77 -2.83 -12.86
N ILE A 350 -6.53 -4.12 -12.54
CA ILE A 350 -7.59 -5.03 -12.11
C ILE A 350 -8.25 -4.52 -10.83
N GLN A 351 -7.45 -4.09 -9.88
CA GLN A 351 -7.93 -3.52 -8.62
C GLN A 351 -8.73 -2.23 -8.83
N TRP A 352 -8.29 -1.35 -9.73
CA TRP A 352 -9.05 -0.14 -10.09
C TRP A 352 -10.48 -0.49 -10.58
N ASN A 353 -10.62 -1.54 -11.41
CA ASN A 353 -11.94 -2.03 -11.87
C ASN A 353 -12.79 -2.55 -10.70
N LEU A 354 -12.17 -3.26 -9.74
CA LEU A 354 -12.87 -3.74 -8.55
C LEU A 354 -13.39 -2.57 -7.71
N MET A 355 -12.56 -1.55 -7.45
CA MET A 355 -12.94 -0.36 -6.69
C MET A 355 -14.05 0.44 -7.40
N GLN A 356 -14.00 0.56 -8.72
CA GLN A 356 -15.08 1.18 -9.49
C GLN A 356 -16.42 0.49 -9.25
N ASN A 357 -16.43 -0.85 -9.24
CA ASN A 357 -17.64 -1.62 -9.02
C ASN A 357 -18.15 -1.52 -7.57
N ILE A 358 -17.27 -1.47 -6.59
CA ILE A 358 -17.62 -1.27 -5.17
C ILE A 358 -18.29 0.11 -5.00
N SER A 359 -17.68 1.17 -5.56
CA SER A 359 -18.23 2.54 -5.52
C SER A 359 -19.60 2.64 -6.19
N LYS A 360 -19.76 2.07 -7.39
CA LYS A 360 -21.06 2.03 -8.11
C LYS A 360 -22.16 1.32 -7.33
N ASN A 361 -21.83 0.49 -6.35
CA ASN A 361 -22.79 -0.16 -5.45
C ASN A 361 -23.02 0.62 -4.13
N GLY A 362 -22.54 1.85 -4.02
CA GLY A 362 -22.79 2.76 -2.90
C GLY A 362 -21.99 2.47 -1.63
N TYR A 363 -20.86 1.77 -1.73
CA TYR A 363 -19.96 1.53 -0.60
C TYR A 363 -18.83 2.55 -0.58
N LYS A 364 -18.54 3.12 0.58
CA LYS A 364 -17.46 4.09 0.80
C LYS A 364 -16.24 3.49 1.51
N VAL A 365 -16.37 2.31 2.11
CA VAL A 365 -15.29 1.62 2.82
C VAL A 365 -15.16 0.20 2.30
N VAL A 366 -13.93 -0.26 2.08
CA VAL A 366 -13.63 -1.64 1.71
C VAL A 366 -12.54 -2.22 2.61
N ILE A 367 -12.69 -3.48 2.99
CA ILE A 367 -11.72 -4.23 3.79
C ILE A 367 -11.02 -5.24 2.89
N SER A 368 -9.68 -5.21 2.89
CA SER A 368 -8.80 -6.11 2.15
C SER A 368 -7.86 -6.91 3.05
N GLY A 369 -7.25 -7.96 2.52
CA GLY A 369 -6.37 -8.88 3.25
C GLY A 369 -4.88 -8.54 3.17
N ASN A 370 -4.49 -7.33 2.82
CA ASN A 370 -3.10 -6.95 2.61
C ASN A 370 -2.24 -6.99 3.87
N GLY A 371 -0.93 -7.17 3.69
CA GLY A 371 0.05 -7.27 4.77
C GLY A 371 0.10 -8.63 5.46
N SER A 372 -0.82 -9.53 5.15
CA SER A 372 -0.87 -10.87 5.75
C SER A 372 0.34 -11.72 5.35
N ASP A 373 0.75 -11.69 4.09
CA ASP A 373 1.88 -12.47 3.58
C ASP A 373 3.18 -12.10 4.30
N GLU A 374 3.42 -10.83 4.50
CA GLU A 374 4.64 -10.28 5.09
C GLU A 374 4.68 -10.44 6.61
N ILE A 375 3.52 -10.45 7.27
CA ILE A 375 3.44 -10.64 8.73
C ILE A 375 3.45 -12.12 9.13
N PHE A 376 2.84 -13.00 8.32
CA PHE A 376 2.66 -14.42 8.64
C PHE A 376 3.48 -15.38 7.80
N SER A 377 4.41 -14.88 6.99
CA SER A 377 5.27 -15.70 6.10
C SER A 377 4.47 -16.43 5.01
N GLY A 378 3.94 -15.67 4.02
CA GLY A 378 3.01 -16.20 3.02
C GLY A 378 3.60 -16.55 1.65
N TYR A 379 4.82 -16.13 1.32
CA TYR A 379 5.41 -16.30 0.00
C TYR A 379 6.19 -17.61 -0.16
N TYR A 380 6.33 -18.11 -1.39
CA TYR A 380 7.08 -19.33 -1.67
C TYR A 380 8.58 -19.22 -1.38
N ASP A 381 9.18 -18.05 -1.59
CA ASP A 381 10.59 -17.79 -1.26
C ASP A 381 10.87 -17.77 0.24
N HIS A 382 9.85 -17.58 1.08
CA HIS A 382 9.98 -17.67 2.53
C HIS A 382 10.41 -19.06 3.02
N TYR A 383 10.07 -20.13 2.29
CA TYR A 383 10.53 -21.48 2.66
C TYR A 383 12.05 -21.60 2.68
N LEU A 384 12.72 -20.99 1.71
CA LEU A 384 14.18 -21.07 1.60
C LEU A 384 14.86 -20.36 2.77
N ALA A 385 14.36 -19.18 3.12
CA ALA A 385 14.82 -18.43 4.28
C ALA A 385 14.54 -19.16 5.60
N TYR A 386 13.36 -19.79 5.71
CA TYR A 386 12.96 -20.59 6.85
C TYR A 386 13.87 -21.79 7.06
N PHE A 387 14.14 -22.57 6.01
CA PHE A 387 15.01 -23.75 6.11
C PHE A 387 16.43 -23.37 6.54
N TYR A 388 16.93 -22.24 6.04
CA TYR A 388 18.21 -21.74 6.51
C TYR A 388 18.19 -21.40 8.01
N ASP A 389 17.16 -20.74 8.48
CA ASP A 389 17.04 -20.34 9.90
C ASP A 389 16.95 -21.56 10.84
N ILE A 390 16.26 -22.63 10.44
CA ILE A 390 16.11 -23.86 11.26
C ILE A 390 17.19 -24.92 11.01
N ARG A 391 18.19 -24.66 10.16
CA ARG A 391 19.19 -25.66 9.69
C ARG A 391 19.92 -26.41 10.80
N ARG A 392 20.10 -25.80 11.96
CA ARG A 392 20.73 -26.46 13.12
C ARG A 392 19.84 -27.54 13.76
N LYS A 393 18.53 -27.54 13.50
CA LYS A 393 17.56 -28.52 14.01
C LYS A 393 17.36 -29.66 13.00
N LYS A 394 18.37 -30.48 12.79
CA LYS A 394 18.47 -31.47 11.69
C LYS A 394 17.20 -32.31 11.48
N LYS A 395 16.68 -32.98 12.54
CA LYS A 395 15.48 -33.85 12.45
C LYS A 395 14.24 -33.05 12.00
N PHE A 396 14.04 -31.85 12.58
CA PHE A 396 12.92 -30.98 12.25
C PHE A 396 13.04 -30.44 10.81
N LEU A 397 14.22 -30.01 10.40
CA LEU A 397 14.49 -29.56 9.04
C LEU A 397 14.18 -30.65 8.01
N LYS A 398 14.68 -31.90 8.22
CA LYS A 398 14.42 -33.02 7.32
C LYS A 398 12.91 -33.25 7.11
N LYS A 399 12.12 -33.22 8.20
CA LYS A 399 10.66 -33.34 8.14
C LYS A 399 10.03 -32.23 7.31
N GLU A 400 10.39 -30.96 7.57
CA GLU A 400 9.79 -29.80 6.88
C GLU A 400 10.16 -29.79 5.38
N ILE A 401 11.39 -30.16 5.01
CA ILE A 401 11.81 -30.30 3.60
C ILE A 401 11.01 -31.38 2.89
N LEU A 402 10.82 -32.55 3.50
CA LEU A 402 10.04 -33.64 2.91
C LEU A 402 8.60 -33.22 2.65
N LEU A 403 7.98 -32.53 3.62
CA LEU A 403 6.62 -31.99 3.46
C LEU A 403 6.55 -30.92 2.37
N TRP A 404 7.55 -30.04 2.28
CA TRP A 404 7.64 -29.04 1.23
C TRP A 404 7.78 -29.67 -0.15
N ARG A 405 8.69 -30.64 -0.32
CA ARG A 405 8.84 -31.37 -1.58
C ARG A 405 7.55 -32.04 -2.03
N LYS A 406 6.82 -32.68 -1.11
CA LYS A 406 5.56 -33.37 -1.42
C LYS A 406 4.40 -32.42 -1.73
N LYS A 407 4.25 -31.33 -0.98
CA LYS A 407 3.02 -30.51 -1.01
C LYS A 407 3.17 -29.15 -1.70
N ILE A 408 4.37 -28.58 -1.72
CA ILE A 408 4.58 -27.19 -2.15
C ILE A 408 5.36 -27.11 -3.45
N LEU A 409 6.46 -27.86 -3.56
CA LEU A 409 7.32 -27.83 -4.76
C LEU A 409 6.55 -28.01 -6.08
N PRO A 410 5.55 -28.91 -6.18
CA PRO A 410 4.74 -29.03 -7.40
C PRO A 410 3.93 -27.78 -7.75
N LEU A 411 3.53 -26.98 -6.75
CA LEU A 411 2.72 -25.78 -6.90
C LEU A 411 3.52 -24.54 -7.29
N ILE A 412 4.84 -24.57 -7.14
CA ILE A 412 5.69 -23.42 -7.44
C ILE A 412 5.82 -23.26 -8.95
N ARG A 413 5.29 -22.18 -9.50
CA ARG A 413 5.34 -21.87 -10.95
C ARG A 413 6.70 -21.32 -11.37
N ASN A 414 7.35 -20.52 -10.52
CA ASN A 414 8.66 -19.94 -10.83
C ASN A 414 9.77 -20.99 -10.65
N LYS A 415 10.38 -21.40 -11.78
CA LYS A 415 11.46 -22.40 -11.81
C LYS A 415 12.66 -22.05 -10.90
N SER A 416 12.94 -20.75 -10.69
CA SER A 416 14.04 -20.31 -9.83
C SER A 416 13.86 -20.69 -8.35
N PHE A 417 12.63 -20.85 -7.88
CA PHE A 417 12.30 -21.27 -6.52
C PHE A 417 12.18 -22.79 -6.36
N ARG A 418 12.30 -23.56 -7.45
CA ARG A 418 12.29 -25.04 -7.43
C ARG A 418 13.65 -25.66 -7.21
N LYS A 419 14.74 -24.88 -7.21
CA LYS A 419 16.11 -25.41 -7.15
C LYS A 419 16.47 -25.86 -5.74
N ASP A 420 16.76 -27.14 -5.57
CA ASP A 420 17.21 -27.77 -4.32
C ASP A 420 18.52 -27.18 -3.77
N ASN A 421 19.33 -26.56 -4.61
CA ASN A 421 20.63 -25.98 -4.26
C ASN A 421 20.56 -24.85 -3.22
N TYR A 422 19.39 -24.31 -2.97
CA TYR A 422 19.19 -23.33 -1.88
C TYR A 422 19.27 -23.97 -0.50
N PHE A 423 19.13 -25.29 -0.39
CA PHE A 423 19.15 -26.02 0.88
C PHE A 423 20.51 -26.53 1.30
N THR A 424 21.58 -26.26 0.54
CA THR A 424 22.91 -26.53 1.03
C THR A 424 23.15 -25.69 2.27
N ILE A 425 23.37 -26.41 3.38
CA ILE A 425 23.47 -25.91 4.76
C ILE A 425 24.46 -24.72 4.90
N ASN A 426 25.37 -24.59 3.96
CA ASN A 426 26.47 -23.61 3.98
C ASN A 426 26.23 -22.37 3.12
N LYS A 427 25.14 -22.30 2.32
CA LYS A 427 24.85 -21.15 1.46
C LYS A 427 23.63 -20.37 1.94
N LYS A 428 23.86 -19.14 2.41
CA LYS A 428 22.80 -18.19 2.69
C LYS A 428 21.98 -17.92 1.41
N PRO A 429 20.64 -18.02 1.45
CA PRO A 429 19.80 -17.67 0.32
C PRO A 429 20.11 -16.25 -0.16
N LYS A 430 20.39 -16.11 -1.44
CA LYS A 430 20.50 -14.80 -2.09
C LYS A 430 19.16 -14.47 -2.74
N TYR A 431 18.58 -13.34 -2.38
CA TYR A 431 17.40 -12.83 -3.08
C TYR A 431 17.85 -12.26 -4.41
N LEU A 432 17.25 -12.79 -5.48
CA LEU A 432 17.51 -12.31 -6.83
C LEU A 432 16.70 -11.04 -7.03
N TYR A 433 17.36 -9.92 -6.87
CA TYR A 433 16.83 -8.62 -7.30
C TYR A 433 16.93 -8.56 -8.82
N ASN A 434 15.79 -8.67 -9.49
CA ASN A 434 15.75 -8.69 -10.93
C ASN A 434 15.88 -7.25 -11.47
N PHE A 435 17.11 -6.79 -11.67
CA PHE A 435 17.40 -5.72 -12.59
C PHE A 435 17.74 -6.33 -13.96
N ASN A 436 16.93 -6.06 -14.97
CA ASN A 436 17.18 -6.55 -16.31
C ASN A 436 18.28 -5.71 -16.99
N VAL A 437 19.52 -5.96 -16.59
CA VAL A 437 20.73 -5.25 -17.07
C VAL A 437 20.87 -5.35 -18.58
N LYS A 438 20.57 -6.53 -19.16
CA LYS A 438 20.64 -6.74 -20.61
C LYS A 438 19.68 -5.79 -21.32
N LEU A 439 18.43 -5.82 -20.97
CA LEU A 439 17.39 -4.99 -21.59
C LEU A 439 17.65 -3.48 -21.35
N TYR A 440 18.17 -3.11 -20.17
CA TYR A 440 18.59 -1.74 -19.89
C TYR A 440 19.71 -1.28 -20.82
N LYS A 441 20.80 -2.05 -20.93
CA LYS A 441 21.93 -1.71 -21.79
C LYS A 441 21.53 -1.63 -23.27
N GLU A 442 20.62 -2.47 -23.70
CA GLU A 442 20.14 -2.50 -25.08
C GLU A 442 19.21 -1.34 -25.40
N LEU A 443 18.23 -1.04 -24.55
CA LEU A 443 17.11 -0.15 -24.86
C LEU A 443 17.29 1.29 -24.37
N PHE A 444 17.94 1.49 -23.23
CA PHE A 444 17.99 2.81 -22.61
C PHE A 444 19.16 3.63 -23.16
N LYS A 445 18.88 4.87 -23.57
CA LYS A 445 19.88 5.73 -24.21
C LYS A 445 20.86 6.35 -23.22
N ILE A 446 20.39 6.70 -22.04
CA ILE A 446 21.22 7.28 -20.98
C ILE A 446 21.96 6.14 -20.28
N LYS A 447 23.29 6.14 -20.35
CA LYS A 447 24.15 5.11 -19.76
C LYS A 447 24.62 5.52 -18.37
N ASN A 448 25.28 4.60 -17.66
CA ASN A 448 25.92 4.83 -16.35
C ASN A 448 24.96 5.18 -15.19
N ILE A 449 23.66 4.87 -15.30
CA ILE A 449 22.74 4.96 -14.18
C ILE A 449 22.95 3.75 -13.29
N LYS A 450 23.45 3.98 -12.07
CA LYS A 450 23.56 2.96 -11.05
C LYS A 450 22.22 2.83 -10.31
N ILE A 451 21.65 1.62 -10.34
CA ILE A 451 20.49 1.27 -9.53
C ILE A 451 20.98 0.33 -8.44
N GLU A 452 21.13 0.87 -7.27
CA GLU A 452 21.48 0.10 -6.09
C GLU A 452 20.22 -0.18 -5.28
N PHE A 453 19.88 -1.45 -5.16
CA PHE A 453 18.92 -1.92 -4.18
C PHE A 453 19.54 -3.07 -3.40
N SER A 454 19.57 -2.90 -2.09
CA SER A 454 20.02 -3.94 -1.16
C SER A 454 19.01 -4.11 -0.04
N GLU A 455 18.87 -5.34 0.46
CA GLU A 455 18.11 -5.56 1.69
C GLU A 455 18.72 -4.79 2.86
N LYS A 456 17.85 -4.12 3.60
CA LYS A 456 18.23 -3.56 4.91
C LYS A 456 18.35 -4.71 5.92
N LYS A 457 19.39 -4.69 6.74
CA LYS A 457 19.56 -5.65 7.83
C LYS A 457 18.75 -5.20 9.06
N PHE A 458 17.55 -5.72 9.19
CA PHE A 458 16.68 -5.49 10.36
C PHE A 458 16.95 -6.47 11.50
N THR A 459 17.35 -7.72 11.18
CA THR A 459 17.51 -8.80 12.15
C THR A 459 18.46 -9.89 11.63
N HIS A 460 18.91 -10.78 12.53
CA HIS A 460 19.79 -11.91 12.17
C HIS A 460 19.04 -13.09 11.52
N SER A 461 17.75 -13.28 11.80
CA SER A 461 16.93 -14.29 11.12
C SER A 461 16.74 -13.88 9.67
N ILE A 462 17.07 -14.80 8.74
CA ILE A 462 16.95 -14.53 7.29
C ILE A 462 15.48 -14.37 6.90
N LEU A 463 14.62 -15.27 7.38
CA LEU A 463 13.18 -15.19 7.11
C LEU A 463 12.58 -13.89 7.61
N ARG A 464 12.83 -13.55 8.88
CA ARG A 464 12.28 -12.29 9.42
C ARG A 464 12.85 -11.05 8.75
N ASN A 465 14.12 -11.09 8.37
CA ASN A 465 14.75 -10.01 7.63
C ASN A 465 14.05 -9.83 6.27
N ARG A 466 13.76 -10.93 5.58
CA ARG A 466 13.02 -10.92 4.31
C ARG A 466 11.62 -10.34 4.50
N MET A 467 10.84 -10.87 5.45
CA MET A 467 9.50 -10.40 5.78
C MET A 467 9.47 -8.89 6.11
N LYS A 468 10.47 -8.37 6.85
CA LYS A 468 10.56 -6.95 7.18
C LYS A 468 10.93 -6.08 5.98
N ASN A 469 11.81 -6.54 5.09
CA ASN A 469 12.10 -5.82 3.85
C ASN A 469 10.85 -5.74 2.97
N GLU A 470 10.10 -6.82 2.83
CA GLU A 470 8.83 -6.83 2.08
C GLU A 470 7.78 -5.91 2.70
N LEU A 471 7.70 -5.86 4.02
CA LEU A 471 6.71 -5.05 4.74
C LEU A 471 7.03 -3.54 4.70
N PHE A 472 8.32 -3.15 4.74
CA PHE A 472 8.70 -1.75 4.94
C PHE A 472 9.45 -1.12 3.76
N ARG A 473 9.98 -1.89 2.82
CA ARG A 473 10.82 -1.38 1.74
C ARG A 473 10.50 -1.90 0.34
N GLU A 474 9.72 -2.97 0.24
CA GLU A 474 9.46 -3.64 -1.03
C GLU A 474 7.95 -3.76 -1.29
N SER A 475 7.43 -4.94 -1.41
CA SER A 475 6.06 -5.26 -1.82
C SER A 475 4.97 -4.39 -1.21
N VAL A 476 4.94 -4.27 0.12
CA VAL A 476 3.84 -3.58 0.83
C VAL A 476 3.79 -2.08 0.55
N PRO A 477 4.90 -1.32 0.52
CA PRO A 477 4.85 0.09 0.13
C PRO A 477 4.22 0.32 -1.25
N VAL A 478 4.49 -0.56 -2.21
CA VAL A 478 3.89 -0.48 -3.55
C VAL A 478 2.42 -0.84 -3.52
N ILE A 479 2.06 -1.93 -2.84
CA ILE A 479 0.66 -2.39 -2.72
C ILE A 479 -0.19 -1.30 -2.08
N LEU A 480 0.25 -0.69 -0.98
CA LEU A 480 -0.51 0.35 -0.26
C LEU A 480 -0.65 1.62 -1.07
N HIS A 481 0.41 2.05 -1.79
CA HIS A 481 0.33 3.19 -2.69
C HIS A 481 -0.69 2.95 -3.81
N GLU A 482 -0.68 1.76 -4.42
CA GLU A 482 -1.61 1.39 -5.47
C GLU A 482 -3.06 1.28 -4.96
N GLU A 483 -3.24 0.68 -3.79
CA GLU A 483 -4.57 0.53 -3.18
C GLU A 483 -5.21 1.86 -2.84
N ASP A 484 -4.47 2.75 -2.18
CA ASP A 484 -4.97 4.09 -1.87
C ASP A 484 -5.34 4.83 -3.16
N SER A 485 -4.43 4.86 -4.14
CA SER A 485 -4.67 5.56 -5.42
C SER A 485 -5.88 5.02 -6.17
N ASN A 486 -6.02 3.70 -6.26
CA ASN A 486 -7.14 3.06 -6.97
C ASN A 486 -8.47 3.21 -6.23
N ALA A 487 -8.48 3.07 -4.91
CA ALA A 487 -9.67 3.22 -4.09
C ALA A 487 -10.14 4.67 -4.08
N MET A 488 -9.22 5.62 -3.86
CA MET A 488 -9.56 7.03 -3.81
C MET A 488 -9.95 7.62 -5.15
N PHE A 489 -9.48 7.09 -6.26
CA PHE A 489 -10.01 7.45 -7.58
C PHE A 489 -11.54 7.33 -7.63
N HIS A 490 -12.10 6.41 -6.86
CA HIS A 490 -13.54 6.13 -6.77
C HIS A 490 -14.17 6.54 -5.44
N SER A 491 -13.51 7.39 -4.66
CA SER A 491 -13.98 7.87 -3.35
C SER A 491 -14.25 6.71 -2.37
N ILE A 492 -13.37 5.72 -2.34
CA ILE A 492 -13.43 4.58 -1.42
C ILE A 492 -12.24 4.60 -0.46
N GLU A 493 -12.50 4.35 0.81
CA GLU A 493 -11.47 4.07 1.80
C GLU A 493 -11.13 2.60 1.84
N ASN A 494 -9.86 2.23 1.58
CA ASN A 494 -9.37 0.90 1.81
C ASN A 494 -8.79 0.74 3.22
N ARG A 495 -9.09 -0.37 3.88
CA ARG A 495 -8.60 -0.75 5.22
C ARG A 495 -7.97 -2.13 5.19
N SER A 496 -6.80 -2.27 5.85
CA SER A 496 -6.02 -3.50 5.89
C SER A 496 -5.85 -4.00 7.33
N PRO A 497 -6.82 -4.73 7.92
CA PRO A 497 -6.80 -5.10 9.35
C PRO A 497 -5.60 -5.93 9.78
N TYR A 498 -4.90 -6.62 8.87
CA TYR A 498 -3.65 -7.32 9.19
C TYR A 498 -2.50 -6.36 9.48
N LEU A 499 -2.49 -5.16 8.87
CA LEU A 499 -1.52 -4.10 9.14
C LEU A 499 -1.83 -3.37 10.47
N ASN A 500 -2.03 -4.12 11.53
CA ASN A 500 -2.27 -3.62 12.87
C ASN A 500 -1.03 -3.78 13.73
N ILE A 501 -0.66 -2.73 14.47
CA ILE A 501 0.56 -2.73 15.29
C ILE A 501 0.55 -3.85 16.34
N LYS A 502 -0.61 -4.19 16.92
CA LYS A 502 -0.72 -5.28 17.92
C LYS A 502 -0.46 -6.65 17.28
N ILE A 503 -0.91 -6.85 16.03
CA ILE A 503 -0.60 -8.08 15.28
C ILE A 503 0.91 -8.11 14.98
N TYR A 504 1.46 -7.02 14.46
CA TYR A 504 2.88 -6.92 14.12
C TYR A 504 3.75 -7.19 15.35
N ASP A 505 3.56 -6.46 16.45
CA ASP A 505 4.35 -6.59 17.67
C ASP A 505 4.24 -8.02 18.25
N TYR A 506 3.04 -8.59 18.28
CA TYR A 506 2.85 -9.96 18.73
C TYR A 506 3.64 -10.96 17.88
N MET A 507 3.53 -10.84 16.56
CA MET A 507 4.20 -11.73 15.61
C MET A 507 5.73 -11.57 15.62
N GLN A 508 6.27 -10.39 15.97
CA GLN A 508 7.71 -10.21 16.14
C GLN A 508 8.27 -11.03 17.32
N ASN A 509 7.46 -11.28 18.36
CA ASN A 509 7.84 -12.06 19.53
C ASN A 509 7.70 -13.58 19.34
N VAL A 510 7.17 -14.05 18.22
CA VAL A 510 7.00 -15.49 17.94
C VAL A 510 8.29 -16.11 17.40
N ASP A 511 8.67 -17.29 17.84
CA ASP A 511 9.83 -18.04 17.29
C ASP A 511 9.56 -18.41 15.81
N VAL A 512 10.60 -18.27 14.97
CA VAL A 512 10.57 -18.56 13.52
C VAL A 512 10.01 -19.96 13.22
N LYS A 513 10.30 -20.97 14.07
CA LYS A 513 9.80 -22.35 13.91
C LYS A 513 8.28 -22.46 13.83
N HIS A 514 7.54 -21.44 14.29
CA HIS A 514 6.07 -21.43 14.26
C HIS A 514 5.47 -20.74 13.04
N LEU A 515 6.27 -19.99 12.25
CA LEU A 515 5.78 -19.24 11.10
C LEU A 515 5.38 -20.14 9.93
N ILE A 516 6.26 -21.11 9.62
CA ILE A 516 5.98 -22.21 8.70
C ILE A 516 5.97 -23.48 9.53
N HIS A 517 4.94 -24.29 9.41
CA HIS A 517 4.79 -25.50 10.21
C HIS A 517 3.98 -26.56 9.46
N ASN A 518 4.44 -27.82 9.54
CA ASN A 518 3.89 -28.94 8.79
C ASN A 518 3.79 -28.67 7.28
N GLY A 519 4.82 -28.02 6.72
CA GLY A 519 4.89 -27.64 5.31
C GLY A 519 3.90 -26.54 4.89
N ARG A 520 3.30 -25.78 5.83
CA ARG A 520 2.33 -24.73 5.51
C ARG A 520 2.85 -23.34 5.86
N THR A 521 2.80 -22.43 4.90
CA THR A 521 2.93 -20.98 5.12
C THR A 521 1.71 -20.43 5.87
N LYS A 522 1.86 -19.27 6.49
CA LYS A 522 0.81 -18.63 7.32
C LYS A 522 0.23 -19.57 8.38
N SER A 523 1.04 -20.51 8.87
CA SER A 523 0.52 -21.60 9.68
C SER A 523 -0.18 -21.11 10.95
N LEU A 524 0.32 -20.06 11.61
CA LEU A 524 -0.32 -19.48 12.79
C LEU A 524 -1.63 -18.78 12.46
N LEU A 525 -1.72 -18.07 11.33
CA LEU A 525 -2.98 -17.47 10.87
C LEU A 525 -4.02 -18.55 10.60
N ARG A 526 -3.64 -19.59 9.85
CA ARG A 526 -4.51 -20.73 9.52
C ARG A 526 -5.01 -21.45 10.77
N ASP A 527 -4.12 -21.75 11.70
CA ASP A 527 -4.47 -22.44 12.94
C ASP A 527 -5.35 -21.56 13.84
N SER A 528 -5.13 -20.24 13.88
CA SER A 528 -6.00 -19.31 14.61
C SER A 528 -7.41 -19.20 14.03
N LEU A 529 -7.58 -19.56 12.76
CA LEU A 529 -8.86 -19.53 12.03
C LEU A 529 -9.59 -20.87 12.02
N VAL A 530 -9.01 -21.92 12.63
CA VAL A 530 -9.70 -23.23 12.78
C VAL A 530 -11.04 -23.04 13.52
N GLY A 531 -12.10 -23.66 13.00
CA GLY A 531 -13.48 -23.50 13.51
C GLY A 531 -14.18 -22.21 13.06
N ILE A 532 -13.44 -21.21 12.55
CA ILE A 532 -13.98 -19.94 12.03
C ILE A 532 -14.05 -19.96 10.51
N SER A 533 -12.92 -20.15 9.86
CA SER A 533 -12.81 -20.15 8.38
C SER A 533 -13.16 -21.54 7.81
N PRO A 534 -13.69 -21.61 6.58
CA PRO A 534 -13.93 -22.89 5.91
C PRO A 534 -12.63 -23.68 5.70
N ASN A 535 -12.70 -25.01 5.92
CA ASN A 535 -11.52 -25.87 5.81
C ASN A 535 -10.86 -25.83 4.44
N HIS A 536 -11.63 -25.77 3.35
CA HIS A 536 -11.05 -25.72 2.00
C HIS A 536 -10.16 -24.48 1.78
N ALA A 537 -10.47 -23.31 2.37
CA ALA A 537 -9.62 -22.13 2.31
C ALA A 537 -8.44 -22.23 3.28
N ASN A 538 -8.68 -22.78 4.49
CA ASN A 538 -7.65 -22.92 5.52
C ASN A 538 -6.58 -23.96 5.16
N MET A 539 -6.96 -25.03 4.44
CA MET A 539 -6.08 -26.15 4.06
C MET A 539 -5.51 -26.02 2.64
N ASN A 540 -5.89 -24.97 1.90
CA ASN A 540 -5.36 -24.75 0.56
C ASN A 540 -3.89 -24.35 0.61
N TYR A 541 -3.01 -25.13 -0.05
CA TYR A 541 -1.59 -24.83 -0.18
C TYR A 541 -1.29 -23.93 -1.40
N GLU A 542 -2.19 -23.93 -2.37
CA GLU A 542 -2.01 -23.15 -3.60
C GLU A 542 -2.22 -21.66 -3.32
N LYS A 543 -1.28 -20.87 -3.79
CA LYS A 543 -1.40 -19.41 -3.85
C LYS A 543 -1.71 -19.02 -5.28
N ILE A 544 -2.99 -18.76 -5.54
CA ILE A 544 -3.48 -18.24 -6.81
C ILE A 544 -3.24 -16.76 -6.78
N GLY A 545 -2.47 -16.01 -6.90
CA GLY A 545 -2.37 -14.53 -6.79
C GLY A 545 -3.45 -13.83 -7.61
N PHE A 546 -3.77 -12.63 -7.19
CA PHE A 546 -4.64 -11.73 -7.94
C PHE A 546 -3.89 -11.22 -9.19
N ASN A 547 -3.94 -11.97 -10.28
CA ASN A 547 -3.19 -11.70 -11.50
C ASN A 547 -3.98 -12.13 -12.75
N ILE A 548 -3.53 -11.69 -13.92
CA ILE A 548 -4.03 -12.11 -15.23
C ILE A 548 -2.87 -12.00 -16.23
N ASP A 549 -2.90 -12.75 -17.30
CA ASP A 549 -1.95 -12.57 -18.39
C ASP A 549 -2.14 -11.20 -19.05
N ILE A 550 -1.05 -10.49 -19.25
CA ILE A 550 -1.06 -9.15 -19.85
C ILE A 550 -1.71 -9.17 -21.24
N ASN A 551 -1.49 -10.24 -22.01
CA ASN A 551 -2.04 -10.41 -23.36
C ASN A 551 -3.57 -10.55 -23.36
N GLU A 552 -4.15 -11.05 -22.26
CA GLU A 552 -5.61 -11.10 -22.07
C GLU A 552 -6.24 -9.71 -21.99
N MET A 553 -5.47 -8.69 -21.62
CA MET A 553 -5.95 -7.31 -21.47
C MET A 553 -5.45 -6.37 -22.54
N ILE A 554 -4.22 -6.54 -23.01
CA ILE A 554 -3.57 -5.67 -23.99
C ILE A 554 -2.92 -6.55 -25.06
N ASP A 555 -3.45 -6.47 -26.26
CA ASP A 555 -2.90 -7.18 -27.41
C ASP A 555 -1.75 -6.36 -28.04
N PHE A 556 -0.51 -6.66 -27.64
CA PHE A 556 0.67 -6.03 -28.20
C PHE A 556 0.93 -6.39 -29.68
N LYS A 557 0.27 -7.42 -30.21
CA LYS A 557 0.36 -7.81 -31.62
C LYS A 557 -0.58 -6.99 -32.50
N SER A 558 -1.61 -6.36 -31.92
CA SER A 558 -2.58 -5.58 -32.69
C SER A 558 -1.94 -4.36 -33.36
N LYS A 559 -2.36 -4.06 -34.58
CA LYS A 559 -1.90 -2.90 -35.38
C LYS A 559 -2.08 -1.58 -34.61
N ILE A 560 -3.18 -1.45 -33.87
CA ILE A 560 -3.50 -0.24 -33.09
C ILE A 560 -2.45 -0.03 -31.99
N VAL A 561 -2.15 -1.05 -31.19
CA VAL A 561 -1.18 -0.94 -30.09
C VAL A 561 0.24 -0.75 -30.62
N LYS A 562 0.64 -1.50 -31.64
CA LYS A 562 1.96 -1.34 -32.29
C LYS A 562 2.15 0.07 -32.84
N ASN A 563 1.18 0.59 -33.59
CA ASN A 563 1.25 1.94 -34.13
C ASN A 563 1.34 2.99 -33.03
N TYR A 564 0.55 2.86 -31.95
CA TYR A 564 0.64 3.79 -30.82
C TYR A 564 2.03 3.74 -30.15
N LEU A 565 2.55 2.53 -29.88
CA LEU A 565 3.86 2.37 -29.23
C LEU A 565 5.01 2.94 -30.04
N LEU A 566 4.91 2.93 -31.37
CA LEU A 566 5.91 3.44 -32.31
C LEU A 566 5.66 4.88 -32.77
N TYR A 567 4.51 5.48 -32.42
CA TYR A 567 4.20 6.87 -32.77
C TYR A 567 5.13 7.84 -32.05
N LYS A 568 5.38 9.01 -32.66
CA LYS A 568 6.24 10.09 -32.14
C LYS A 568 5.93 10.40 -30.67
N SER A 569 6.95 10.47 -29.82
CA SER A 569 6.82 10.75 -28.38
C SER A 569 8.16 11.16 -27.80
N GLU A 570 8.14 12.02 -26.78
CA GLU A 570 9.31 12.40 -25.99
C GLU A 570 9.97 11.21 -25.27
N VAL A 571 9.23 10.11 -25.01
CA VAL A 571 9.78 8.90 -24.40
C VAL A 571 10.98 8.34 -25.18
N PHE A 572 11.06 8.61 -26.49
CA PHE A 572 12.17 8.15 -27.33
C PHE A 572 13.47 8.94 -27.14
N LYS A 573 13.45 10.00 -26.34
CA LYS A 573 14.68 10.60 -25.80
C LYS A 573 15.36 9.64 -24.81
N LEU A 574 14.59 8.83 -24.11
CA LEU A 574 15.07 7.87 -23.10
C LEU A 574 15.31 6.47 -23.67
N VAL A 575 14.45 6.01 -24.58
CA VAL A 575 14.42 4.62 -25.07
C VAL A 575 14.60 4.58 -26.59
N ASP A 576 15.35 3.59 -27.08
CA ASP A 576 15.62 3.41 -28.51
C ASP A 576 14.39 2.88 -29.25
N LYS A 577 13.86 3.70 -30.19
CA LYS A 577 12.66 3.37 -30.98
C LYS A 577 12.86 2.15 -31.90
N LYS A 578 14.05 2.02 -32.54
CA LYS A 578 14.34 0.91 -33.46
C LYS A 578 14.32 -0.43 -32.73
N LYS A 579 14.90 -0.44 -31.52
CA LYS A 579 14.93 -1.64 -30.67
C LYS A 579 13.58 -2.01 -30.10
N ILE A 580 12.72 -1.03 -29.76
CA ILE A 580 11.31 -1.29 -29.42
C ILE A 580 10.57 -1.95 -30.58
N LYS A 581 10.79 -1.45 -31.84
CA LYS A 581 10.21 -2.07 -33.03
C LYS A 581 10.63 -3.53 -33.17
N ASN A 582 11.90 -3.85 -32.94
CA ASN A 582 12.40 -5.24 -33.00
C ASN A 582 11.72 -6.16 -31.96
N ILE A 583 11.50 -5.67 -30.72
CA ILE A 583 10.78 -6.43 -29.70
C ILE A 583 9.34 -6.71 -30.14
N LEU A 584 8.66 -5.74 -30.77
CA LEU A 584 7.26 -5.88 -31.22
C LEU A 584 7.10 -6.76 -32.47
N LEU A 585 8.17 -6.93 -33.25
CA LEU A 585 8.20 -7.81 -34.43
C LEU A 585 8.51 -9.27 -34.07
N ASN A 586 9.13 -9.51 -32.90
CA ASN A 586 9.46 -10.86 -32.47
C ASN A 586 8.18 -11.65 -32.12
N GLU A 587 7.93 -12.77 -32.82
CA GLU A 587 6.70 -13.55 -32.68
C GLU A 587 6.56 -14.21 -31.32
N GLU A 588 7.66 -14.62 -30.70
CA GLU A 588 7.70 -15.10 -29.32
C GLU A 588 7.95 -13.94 -28.35
N LEU A 589 6.87 -13.28 -27.93
CA LEU A 589 6.96 -12.34 -26.82
C LEU A 589 7.20 -13.12 -25.52
N ILE A 590 8.46 -13.26 -25.13
CA ILE A 590 8.84 -13.86 -23.85
C ILE A 590 8.20 -13.02 -22.70
N ASN A 591 7.77 -13.67 -21.64
CA ASN A 591 7.02 -13.06 -20.53
C ASN A 591 7.69 -11.78 -19.96
N ASN A 592 9.02 -11.71 -19.96
CA ASN A 592 9.78 -10.51 -19.55
C ASN A 592 9.60 -9.33 -20.51
N ASN A 593 9.45 -9.58 -21.81
CA ASN A 593 9.20 -8.55 -22.81
C ASN A 593 7.78 -7.97 -22.66
N ASN A 594 6.78 -8.78 -22.34
CA ASN A 594 5.42 -8.31 -22.09
C ASN A 594 5.32 -7.40 -20.87
N ILE A 595 6.02 -7.75 -19.78
CA ILE A 595 6.09 -6.90 -18.59
C ILE A 595 6.76 -5.56 -18.93
N PHE A 596 7.86 -5.59 -19.68
CA PHE A 596 8.54 -4.38 -20.12
C PHE A 596 7.64 -3.54 -21.04
N LEU A 597 7.01 -4.14 -22.06
CA LEU A 597 6.10 -3.45 -22.98
C LEU A 597 4.90 -2.83 -22.24
N PHE A 598 4.36 -3.50 -21.24
CA PHE A 598 3.32 -2.92 -20.39
C PHE A 598 3.81 -1.66 -19.66
N LYS A 599 4.99 -1.73 -19.04
CA LYS A 599 5.60 -0.58 -18.35
C LYS A 599 5.92 0.55 -19.33
N PHE A 600 6.46 0.22 -20.51
CA PHE A 600 6.76 1.18 -21.56
C PHE A 600 5.50 1.86 -22.08
N LEU A 601 4.42 1.09 -22.33
CA LEU A 601 3.12 1.63 -22.73
C LEU A 601 2.58 2.63 -21.69
N ASN A 602 2.64 2.27 -20.40
CA ASN A 602 2.20 3.16 -19.32
C ASN A 602 3.03 4.44 -19.27
N LEU A 603 4.35 4.33 -19.38
CA LEU A 603 5.25 5.50 -19.39
C LEU A 603 4.99 6.39 -20.61
N LYS A 604 4.83 5.80 -21.80
CA LYS A 604 4.52 6.54 -23.02
C LYS A 604 3.16 7.25 -22.92
N LEU A 605 2.11 6.56 -22.45
CA LEU A 605 0.81 7.15 -22.21
C LEU A 605 0.88 8.32 -21.22
N LEU A 606 1.68 8.19 -20.17
CA LEU A 606 1.90 9.27 -19.20
C LEU A 606 2.56 10.48 -19.84
N ILE A 607 3.70 10.30 -20.48
CA ILE A 607 4.50 11.37 -21.09
C ILE A 607 3.71 12.10 -22.19
N ASP A 608 3.01 11.35 -23.06
CA ASP A 608 2.23 11.92 -24.16
C ASP A 608 1.01 12.74 -23.69
N ASN A 609 0.52 12.52 -22.47
CA ASN A 609 -0.72 13.16 -21.98
C ASN A 609 -0.52 14.14 -20.82
N ILE A 610 0.66 14.15 -20.22
CA ILE A 610 1.04 15.13 -19.21
C ILE A 610 2.23 15.87 -19.81
N LYS A 611 2.11 17.19 -20.03
CA LYS A 611 3.22 18.01 -20.52
C LYS A 611 4.41 17.89 -19.56
N VAL A 612 5.26 16.89 -19.78
CA VAL A 612 6.42 16.56 -18.94
C VAL A 612 7.68 16.85 -19.69
N ASN A 613 8.64 17.53 -19.08
CA ASN A 613 9.99 17.70 -19.59
C ASN A 613 10.90 16.57 -19.11
N LEU A 614 11.68 16.01 -20.01
CA LEU A 614 12.64 14.93 -19.76
C LEU A 614 14.09 15.45 -19.57
N HIS A 615 14.24 16.75 -19.32
CA HIS A 615 15.57 17.40 -19.14
C HIS A 615 15.92 17.60 -17.68
#